data_b4c1e20f437e8f7056106f73713ee5b8
#
_entry.id   b4c1e20f437e8f7056106f73713ee5b8
#
_cell.length_a   1.000
_cell.length_b   1.000
_cell.length_c   1.000
_cell.angle_alpha   90.00
_cell.angle_beta   90.00
_cell.angle_gamma   90.00
#
_symmetry.space_group_name_H-M   'P 1'
#
loop_
_entity.id
_entity.type
_entity.pdbx_description
1 polymer ?
#
loop_
_entity_poly.entity_id
_entity_poly.type
_entity_poly.pdbx_seq_one_letter_code
_entity_poly.pdbx_strand_id
1 'polypeptide(L)'
;MDAKLKYKAKKIKMVFFDIDDTLRVKDTGYMPESIQRVFKALKAKGILVGIASGRARYGVPQEVQDLHADYCVKLNGAYVKDDAKTIIFQAPIPADVVVAYKKWADDMGIFYGMAGRHEAVLSARNDMISNAIDNVYAQLEVCPDYNEYHDVYQMWTFEDKGDGLQLPAELAEHLRLVRWHDNSSDVVLKGTSKALGVSKVVDHLGLKPENILVFGDELNDLELFDYAGISIAMGVSHPLLQEKADFITKKLKKMAFYMPWRN
;
A
#
# COMPACT_ATOMS: atom_id res chain seq x y z
N MET A 1 -4.51 -23.06 -17.69
CA MET A 1 -4.09 -21.65 -17.94
C MET A 1 -4.28 -21.37 -19.42
N ASP A 2 -5.03 -20.32 -19.74
CA ASP A 2 -5.27 -19.86 -21.11
C ASP A 2 -3.96 -19.52 -21.84
N ALA A 3 -3.90 -19.74 -23.17
CA ALA A 3 -2.72 -19.44 -24.00
C ALA A 3 -2.32 -17.94 -23.94
N LYS A 4 -3.31 -17.05 -23.83
CA LYS A 4 -3.10 -15.61 -23.67
C LYS A 4 -2.35 -15.28 -22.36
N LEU A 5 -2.75 -15.90 -21.25
CA LEU A 5 -2.10 -15.69 -19.95
C LEU A 5 -0.68 -16.28 -19.94
N LYS A 6 -0.45 -17.43 -20.59
CA LYS A 6 0.90 -18.00 -20.78
C LYS A 6 1.82 -17.04 -21.56
N TYR A 7 1.28 -16.39 -22.60
CA TYR A 7 2.03 -15.42 -23.38
C TYR A 7 2.38 -14.16 -22.57
N LYS A 8 1.40 -13.59 -21.82
CA LYS A 8 1.63 -12.47 -20.92
C LYS A 8 2.71 -12.82 -19.87
N ALA A 9 2.63 -14.02 -19.27
CA ALA A 9 3.56 -14.45 -18.21
C ALA A 9 5.03 -14.51 -18.67
N LYS A 10 5.30 -14.81 -19.95
CA LYS A 10 6.67 -14.80 -20.50
C LYS A 10 7.30 -13.40 -20.55
N LYS A 11 6.49 -12.35 -20.54
CA LYS A 11 6.94 -10.96 -20.58
C LYS A 11 7.25 -10.38 -19.21
N ILE A 12 6.85 -11.05 -18.13
CA ILE A 12 7.00 -10.55 -16.76
C ILE A 12 8.48 -10.49 -16.38
N LYS A 13 8.89 -9.32 -15.95
CA LYS A 13 10.23 -9.00 -15.45
C LYS A 13 10.25 -8.56 -14.01
N MET A 14 9.07 -8.16 -13.48
CA MET A 14 8.95 -7.71 -12.11
C MET A 14 7.58 -8.08 -11.54
N VAL A 15 7.56 -8.46 -10.25
CA VAL A 15 6.35 -8.81 -9.51
C VAL A 15 6.23 -7.90 -8.31
N PHE A 16 5.08 -7.25 -8.15
CA PHE A 16 4.74 -6.49 -6.95
C PHE A 16 3.73 -7.23 -6.10
N PHE A 17 3.91 -7.13 -4.80
CA PHE A 17 3.01 -7.68 -3.79
C PHE A 17 2.54 -6.59 -2.85
N ASP A 18 1.25 -6.58 -2.51
CA ASP A 18 0.81 -5.91 -1.30
C ASP A 18 1.23 -6.71 -0.06
N ILE A 19 1.08 -6.15 1.13
CA ILE A 19 1.48 -6.77 2.41
C ILE A 19 0.31 -7.48 3.07
N ASP A 20 -0.69 -6.71 3.50
CA ASP A 20 -1.78 -7.19 4.33
C ASP A 20 -2.75 -8.02 3.48
N ASP A 21 -3.16 -9.18 4.00
CA ASP A 21 -3.98 -10.21 3.32
C ASP A 21 -3.46 -10.66 1.93
N THR A 22 -2.27 -10.19 1.53
CA THR A 22 -1.54 -10.64 0.33
C THR A 22 -0.28 -11.44 0.68
N LEU A 23 0.69 -10.88 1.40
CA LEU A 23 1.87 -11.61 1.89
C LEU A 23 1.64 -12.23 3.27
N ARG A 24 0.88 -11.55 4.11
CA ARG A 24 0.56 -11.96 5.48
C ARG A 24 -0.92 -11.72 5.80
N VAL A 25 -1.47 -12.52 6.69
CA VAL A 25 -2.82 -12.30 7.22
C VAL A 25 -2.81 -11.09 8.15
N LYS A 26 -3.60 -10.04 7.84
CA LYS A 26 -3.63 -8.76 8.56
C LYS A 26 -3.84 -8.95 10.07
N ASP A 27 -4.87 -9.70 10.45
CA ASP A 27 -5.29 -9.82 11.85
C ASP A 27 -4.33 -10.63 12.72
N THR A 28 -3.69 -11.67 12.14
CA THR A 28 -2.87 -12.63 12.92
C THR A 28 -1.38 -12.44 12.72
N GLY A 29 -0.98 -11.67 11.72
CA GLY A 29 0.41 -11.54 11.31
C GLY A 29 1.00 -12.80 10.66
N TYR A 30 0.20 -13.85 10.45
CA TYR A 30 0.71 -15.11 9.88
C TYR A 30 1.18 -14.90 8.43
N MET A 31 2.46 -15.16 8.19
CA MET A 31 3.05 -15.20 6.86
C MET A 31 3.48 -16.65 6.53
N PRO A 32 2.96 -17.27 5.46
CA PRO A 32 3.35 -18.61 5.08
C PRO A 32 4.84 -18.69 4.68
N GLU A 33 5.56 -19.73 5.11
CA GLU A 33 6.96 -19.96 4.71
C GLU A 33 7.16 -20.04 3.18
N SER A 34 6.10 -20.41 2.44
CA SER A 34 6.11 -20.44 0.98
C SER A 34 6.44 -19.08 0.35
N ILE A 35 6.14 -17.96 1.04
CA ILE A 35 6.45 -16.60 0.58
C ILE A 35 7.96 -16.44 0.35
N GLN A 36 8.79 -16.82 1.33
CA GLN A 36 10.24 -16.74 1.19
C GLN A 36 10.76 -17.56 0.01
N ARG A 37 10.18 -18.77 -0.20
CA ARG A 37 10.53 -19.63 -1.34
C ARG A 37 10.14 -18.97 -2.67
N VAL A 38 9.00 -18.30 -2.73
CA VAL A 38 8.54 -17.55 -3.92
C VAL A 38 9.50 -16.42 -4.26
N PHE A 39 9.87 -15.59 -3.28
CA PHE A 39 10.82 -14.50 -3.49
C PHE A 39 12.18 -15.02 -4.00
N LYS A 40 12.73 -16.04 -3.36
CA LYS A 40 13.97 -16.70 -3.81
C LYS A 40 13.86 -17.26 -5.23
N ALA A 41 12.74 -17.90 -5.56
CA ALA A 41 12.53 -18.50 -6.88
C ALA A 41 12.38 -17.44 -7.99
N LEU A 42 11.73 -16.30 -7.71
CA LEU A 42 11.63 -15.17 -8.64
C LEU A 42 13.01 -14.57 -8.92
N LYS A 43 13.76 -14.24 -7.86
CA LYS A 43 15.12 -13.69 -7.97
C LYS A 43 16.07 -14.65 -8.71
N ALA A 44 15.99 -15.94 -8.44
CA ALA A 44 16.78 -16.94 -9.16
C ALA A 44 16.49 -17.02 -10.68
N LYS A 45 15.32 -16.54 -11.10
CA LYS A 45 14.94 -16.41 -12.53
C LYS A 45 15.23 -15.03 -13.11
N GLY A 46 15.89 -14.15 -12.37
CA GLY A 46 16.15 -12.76 -12.78
C GLY A 46 14.89 -11.89 -12.80
N ILE A 47 13.82 -12.29 -12.10
CA ILE A 47 12.60 -11.50 -11.96
C ILE A 47 12.73 -10.65 -10.72
N LEU A 48 12.64 -9.34 -10.88
CA LEU A 48 12.66 -8.37 -9.77
C LEU A 48 11.41 -8.49 -8.91
N VAL A 49 11.55 -8.19 -7.63
CA VAL A 49 10.44 -8.26 -6.67
C VAL A 49 10.26 -6.91 -5.99
N GLY A 50 9.04 -6.43 -5.98
CA GLY A 50 8.64 -5.21 -5.31
C GLY A 50 7.55 -5.43 -4.26
N ILE A 51 7.48 -4.51 -3.32
CA ILE A 51 6.36 -4.39 -2.36
C ILE A 51 5.66 -3.07 -2.64
N ALA A 52 4.31 -3.07 -2.72
CA ALA A 52 3.50 -1.88 -2.89
C ALA A 52 2.42 -1.84 -1.80
N SER A 53 2.53 -0.90 -0.85
CA SER A 53 1.70 -0.87 0.35
C SER A 53 1.29 0.55 0.76
N GLY A 54 0.16 0.66 1.47
CA GLY A 54 -0.23 1.87 2.21
C GLY A 54 0.62 2.14 3.44
N ARG A 55 1.36 1.13 3.93
CA ARG A 55 2.20 1.27 5.12
C ARG A 55 3.42 2.15 4.86
N ALA A 56 3.79 2.94 5.85
CA ALA A 56 5.12 3.55 5.95
C ALA A 56 6.19 2.49 6.29
N ARG A 57 7.47 2.85 6.16
CA ARG A 57 8.58 1.92 6.43
C ARG A 57 8.54 1.31 7.84
N TYR A 58 8.29 2.14 8.82
CA TYR A 58 8.26 1.75 10.24
C TYR A 58 7.03 0.90 10.60
N GLY A 59 6.00 0.88 9.75
CA GLY A 59 4.84 -0.02 9.87
C GLY A 59 4.97 -1.33 9.06
N VAL A 60 6.08 -1.55 8.33
CA VAL A 60 6.33 -2.81 7.63
C VAL A 60 6.89 -3.83 8.62
N PRO A 61 6.21 -4.98 8.83
CA PRO A 61 6.68 -6.03 9.73
C PRO A 61 8.07 -6.56 9.37
N GLN A 62 8.85 -6.95 10.37
CA GLN A 62 10.24 -7.39 10.18
C GLN A 62 10.34 -8.59 9.22
N GLU A 63 9.43 -9.56 9.34
CA GLU A 63 9.39 -10.74 8.44
C GLU A 63 9.19 -10.37 6.97
N VAL A 64 8.50 -9.25 6.68
CA VAL A 64 8.33 -8.72 5.33
C VAL A 64 9.59 -7.96 4.88
N GLN A 65 10.25 -7.24 5.79
CA GLN A 65 11.54 -6.59 5.49
C GLN A 65 12.62 -7.62 5.16
N ASP A 66 12.62 -8.77 5.84
CA ASP A 66 13.57 -9.89 5.65
C ASP A 66 13.39 -10.61 4.28
N LEU A 67 12.34 -10.30 3.53
CA LEU A 67 12.19 -10.77 2.14
C LEU A 67 13.13 -10.04 1.16
N HIS A 68 13.71 -8.90 1.57
CA HIS A 68 14.64 -8.10 0.79
C HIS A 68 14.10 -7.79 -0.61
N ALA A 69 12.93 -7.14 -0.69
CA ALA A 69 12.38 -6.70 -1.97
C ALA A 69 13.32 -5.68 -2.65
N ASP A 70 13.48 -5.79 -3.97
CA ASP A 70 14.37 -4.93 -4.75
C ASP A 70 13.87 -3.48 -4.79
N TYR A 71 12.53 -3.28 -4.74
CA TYR A 71 11.87 -1.97 -4.70
C TYR A 71 10.72 -1.96 -3.70
N CYS A 72 10.53 -0.79 -3.06
CA CYS A 72 9.44 -0.59 -2.11
C CYS A 72 8.67 0.69 -2.47
N VAL A 73 7.41 0.52 -2.78
CA VAL A 73 6.39 1.57 -2.94
C VAL A 73 5.59 1.62 -1.64
N LYS A 74 5.60 2.75 -0.96
CA LYS A 74 5.05 2.95 0.38
C LYS A 74 4.11 4.15 0.42
N LEU A 75 3.33 4.26 1.51
CA LEU A 75 2.42 5.37 1.73
C LEU A 75 1.51 5.58 0.50
N ASN A 76 0.88 4.49 0.04
CA ASN A 76 0.04 4.48 -1.15
C ASN A 76 0.69 5.12 -2.40
N GLY A 77 2.01 4.93 -2.57
CA GLY A 77 2.76 5.43 -3.71
C GLY A 77 3.43 6.78 -3.52
N ALA A 78 3.20 7.46 -2.41
CA ALA A 78 3.83 8.76 -2.13
C ALA A 78 5.35 8.68 -1.87
N TYR A 79 5.87 7.48 -1.58
CA TYR A 79 7.30 7.27 -1.32
C TYR A 79 7.81 5.96 -1.93
N VAL A 80 8.80 6.07 -2.81
CA VAL A 80 9.38 4.94 -3.55
C VAL A 80 10.89 4.91 -3.40
N LYS A 81 11.44 3.75 -3.08
CA LYS A 81 12.89 3.52 -2.99
C LYS A 81 13.29 2.13 -3.44
N ASP A 82 14.56 1.97 -3.79
CA ASP A 82 15.20 0.66 -4.01
C ASP A 82 15.73 0.02 -2.71
N ASP A 83 16.29 -1.20 -2.82
CA ASP A 83 16.94 -1.92 -1.71
C ASP A 83 18.20 -1.20 -1.21
N ALA A 84 18.93 -0.51 -2.08
CA ALA A 84 20.09 0.32 -1.73
C ALA A 84 19.70 1.62 -1.00
N LYS A 85 18.41 1.84 -0.74
CA LYS A 85 17.81 3.01 -0.10
C LYS A 85 17.82 4.29 -0.95
N THR A 86 18.10 4.19 -2.26
CA THR A 86 17.98 5.31 -3.19
C THR A 86 16.52 5.69 -3.35
N ILE A 87 16.20 6.97 -3.20
CA ILE A 87 14.85 7.49 -3.41
C ILE A 87 14.62 7.62 -4.91
N ILE A 88 13.64 6.89 -5.42
CA ILE A 88 13.22 6.93 -6.83
C ILE A 88 12.15 8.00 -7.03
N PHE A 89 11.22 8.13 -6.06
CA PHE A 89 10.14 9.10 -6.12
C PHE A 89 9.66 9.46 -4.72
N GLN A 90 9.24 10.71 -4.56
CA GLN A 90 8.54 11.17 -3.36
C GLN A 90 7.57 12.30 -3.71
N ALA A 91 6.42 12.32 -3.04
CA ALA A 91 5.36 13.30 -3.18
C ALA A 91 4.78 13.66 -1.81
N PRO A 92 5.42 14.54 -1.05
CA PRO A 92 4.85 15.05 0.20
C PRO A 92 3.59 15.87 -0.10
N ILE A 93 2.64 15.86 0.82
CA ILE A 93 1.46 16.71 0.78
C ILE A 93 1.93 18.16 1.00
N PRO A 94 1.49 19.14 0.18
CA PRO A 94 1.84 20.55 0.40
C PRO A 94 1.51 21.02 1.82
N ALA A 95 2.40 21.78 2.43
CA ALA A 95 2.30 22.17 3.84
C ALA A 95 1.02 22.96 4.15
N ASP A 96 0.59 23.83 3.24
CA ASP A 96 -0.67 24.58 3.34
C ASP A 96 -1.89 23.67 3.31
N VAL A 97 -1.86 22.60 2.50
CA VAL A 97 -2.93 21.58 2.45
C VAL A 97 -2.99 20.78 3.76
N VAL A 98 -1.83 20.44 4.35
CA VAL A 98 -1.78 19.78 5.67
C VAL A 98 -2.40 20.67 6.74
N VAL A 99 -2.04 21.97 6.77
CA VAL A 99 -2.60 22.94 7.72
C VAL A 99 -4.11 23.09 7.54
N ALA A 100 -4.59 23.21 6.30
CA ALA A 100 -6.03 23.31 6.01
C ALA A 100 -6.78 22.05 6.44
N TYR A 101 -6.19 20.86 6.21
CA TYR A 101 -6.76 19.58 6.65
C TYR A 101 -6.84 19.49 8.18
N LYS A 102 -5.78 19.83 8.91
CA LYS A 102 -5.79 19.85 10.38
C LYS A 102 -6.90 20.76 10.93
N LYS A 103 -6.98 21.98 10.40
CA LYS A 103 -8.01 22.92 10.80
C LYS A 103 -9.42 22.35 10.59
N TRP A 104 -9.69 21.78 9.43
CA TRP A 104 -10.97 21.13 9.13
C TRP A 104 -11.26 19.96 10.09
N ALA A 105 -10.27 19.11 10.36
CA ALA A 105 -10.43 17.97 11.26
C ALA A 105 -10.75 18.42 12.70
N ASP A 106 -10.04 19.46 13.19
CA ASP A 106 -10.27 20.05 14.51
C ASP A 106 -11.67 20.69 14.60
N ASP A 107 -12.10 21.45 13.58
CA ASP A 107 -13.42 22.07 13.50
C ASP A 107 -14.55 21.02 13.49
N MET A 108 -14.29 19.82 12.93
CA MET A 108 -15.23 18.69 12.87
C MET A 108 -15.14 17.75 14.07
N GLY A 109 -14.18 17.93 14.96
CA GLY A 109 -13.91 17.03 16.08
C GLY A 109 -13.37 15.66 15.64
N ILE A 110 -12.73 15.60 14.47
CA ILE A 110 -12.12 14.39 13.91
C ILE A 110 -10.67 14.32 14.38
N PHE A 111 -10.28 13.20 14.98
CA PHE A 111 -8.87 12.94 15.27
C PHE A 111 -8.12 12.56 13.99
N TYR A 112 -6.83 12.85 13.96
CA TYR A 112 -5.98 12.56 12.80
C TYR A 112 -4.61 12.02 13.20
N GLY A 113 -3.92 11.44 12.25
CA GLY A 113 -2.51 11.11 12.32
C GLY A 113 -1.78 11.63 11.10
N MET A 114 -0.47 11.76 11.20
CA MET A 114 0.41 12.20 10.13
C MET A 114 1.57 11.25 10.00
N ALA A 115 1.87 10.83 8.78
CA ALA A 115 2.97 9.94 8.44
C ALA A 115 4.04 10.69 7.63
N GLY A 116 5.22 10.81 8.23
CA GLY A 116 6.42 11.28 7.58
C GLY A 116 7.27 10.15 7.01
N ARG A 117 8.48 10.50 6.60
CA ARG A 117 9.45 9.54 6.03
C ARG A 117 9.93 8.50 7.06
N HIS A 118 10.12 8.91 8.31
CA HIS A 118 10.81 8.11 9.32
C HIS A 118 9.93 7.68 10.47
N GLU A 119 8.87 8.41 10.74
CA GLU A 119 7.95 8.20 11.83
C GLU A 119 6.55 8.67 11.49
N ALA A 120 5.58 8.30 12.30
CA ALA A 120 4.24 8.83 12.28
C ALA A 120 3.82 9.24 13.70
N VAL A 121 2.85 10.12 13.73
CA VAL A 121 2.33 10.69 14.97
C VAL A 121 0.81 10.80 14.92
N LEU A 122 0.21 10.99 16.08
CA LEU A 122 -1.23 11.16 16.27
C LEU A 122 -1.56 12.57 16.79
N SER A 123 -2.75 13.08 16.47
CA SER A 123 -3.27 14.32 17.09
C SER A 123 -3.69 14.09 18.55
N ALA A 124 -4.13 12.89 18.89
CA ALA A 124 -4.53 12.46 20.22
C ALA A 124 -4.43 10.94 20.33
N ARG A 125 -4.68 10.38 21.54
CA ARG A 125 -4.79 8.94 21.75
C ARG A 125 -6.02 8.62 22.59
N ASN A 126 -6.80 7.67 22.12
CA ASN A 126 -7.96 7.10 22.78
C ASN A 126 -8.19 5.66 22.30
N ASP A 127 -9.17 4.96 22.84
CA ASP A 127 -9.45 3.56 22.52
C ASP A 127 -9.83 3.35 21.05
N MET A 128 -10.59 4.27 20.45
CA MET A 128 -10.97 4.20 19.02
C MET A 128 -9.73 4.26 18.13
N ILE A 129 -8.83 5.21 18.38
CA ILE A 129 -7.56 5.35 17.63
C ILE A 129 -6.70 4.11 17.83
N SER A 130 -6.53 3.67 19.08
CA SER A 130 -5.74 2.48 19.39
C SER A 130 -6.28 1.22 18.69
N ASN A 131 -7.59 1.01 18.69
CA ASN A 131 -8.22 -0.10 17.97
C ASN A 131 -7.97 -0.06 16.46
N ALA A 132 -7.92 1.11 15.85
CA ALA A 132 -7.68 1.25 14.44
C ALA A 132 -6.21 1.05 14.07
N ILE A 133 -5.25 1.67 14.80
CA ILE A 133 -3.89 1.86 14.31
C ILE A 133 -2.84 0.95 14.96
N ASP A 134 -3.04 0.48 16.22
CA ASP A 134 -1.98 -0.20 16.98
C ASP A 134 -1.60 -1.58 16.41
N ASN A 135 -2.47 -2.20 15.61
CA ASN A 135 -2.15 -3.42 14.85
C ASN A 135 -1.24 -3.16 13.65
N VAL A 136 -1.13 -1.90 13.21
CA VAL A 136 -0.32 -1.49 12.05
C VAL A 136 0.95 -0.79 12.49
N TYR A 137 0.84 0.09 13.48
CA TYR A 137 1.94 0.90 14.01
C TYR A 137 1.93 0.86 15.53
N ALA A 138 2.91 0.19 16.12
CA ALA A 138 3.04 0.15 17.57
C ALA A 138 3.49 1.50 18.13
N GLN A 139 2.83 1.97 19.18
CA GLN A 139 3.28 3.07 20.04
C GLN A 139 3.59 4.39 19.34
N LEU A 140 2.68 4.85 18.47
CA LEU A 140 2.80 6.20 17.89
C LEU A 140 2.68 7.27 18.99
N GLU A 141 3.53 8.27 18.92
CA GLU A 141 3.50 9.43 19.82
C GLU A 141 2.40 10.42 19.43
N VAL A 142 1.96 11.23 20.39
CA VAL A 142 1.06 12.36 20.15
C VAL A 142 1.90 13.60 19.87
N CYS A 143 1.82 14.10 18.64
CA CYS A 143 2.52 15.30 18.20
C CYS A 143 1.69 16.02 17.12
N PRO A 144 0.69 16.82 17.52
CA PRO A 144 -0.19 17.50 16.57
C PRO A 144 0.54 18.53 15.68
N ASP A 145 1.71 19.00 16.09
CA ASP A 145 2.49 20.03 15.39
C ASP A 145 3.62 19.45 14.53
N TYR A 146 3.61 18.14 14.30
CA TYR A 146 4.62 17.41 13.53
C TYR A 146 4.92 18.04 12.15
N ASN A 147 3.88 18.51 11.47
CA ASN A 147 3.99 19.14 10.15
C ASN A 147 4.74 20.47 10.13
N GLU A 148 5.02 21.08 11.27
CA GLU A 148 5.82 22.31 11.34
C GLU A 148 7.32 22.05 11.10
N TYR A 149 7.77 20.82 11.33
CA TYR A 149 9.17 20.42 11.27
C TYR A 149 9.48 19.33 10.26
N HIS A 150 8.42 18.65 9.72
CA HIS A 150 8.57 17.48 8.89
C HIS A 150 7.59 17.45 7.70
N ASP A 151 8.07 16.94 6.58
CA ASP A 151 7.20 16.62 5.44
C ASP A 151 6.23 15.52 5.81
N VAL A 152 4.95 15.70 5.45
CA VAL A 152 3.87 14.73 5.61
C VAL A 152 3.56 14.11 4.25
N TYR A 153 3.53 12.78 4.16
CA TYR A 153 3.27 12.04 2.92
C TYR A 153 1.89 11.39 2.87
N GLN A 154 1.32 11.12 4.04
CA GLN A 154 -0.01 10.57 4.23
C GLN A 154 -0.53 11.03 5.59
N MET A 155 -1.84 11.20 5.69
CA MET A 155 -2.52 11.44 6.96
C MET A 155 -3.57 10.35 7.17
N TRP A 156 -4.16 10.30 8.35
CA TRP A 156 -5.31 9.45 8.68
C TRP A 156 -6.42 10.29 9.28
N THR A 157 -7.67 9.87 9.04
CA THR A 157 -8.80 10.26 9.89
C THR A 157 -9.03 9.20 10.95
N PHE A 158 -9.51 9.60 12.12
CA PHE A 158 -10.07 8.69 13.12
C PHE A 158 -11.40 9.26 13.59
N GLU A 159 -12.48 8.58 13.23
CA GLU A 159 -13.85 9.00 13.49
C GLU A 159 -14.77 7.82 13.81
N ASP A 160 -15.86 8.07 14.55
CA ASP A 160 -16.88 7.06 14.82
C ASP A 160 -17.61 6.70 13.51
N LYS A 161 -17.52 5.41 13.11
CA LYS A 161 -18.14 4.80 11.91
C LYS A 161 -18.41 5.80 10.79
N GLY A 162 -17.34 6.19 10.12
CA GLY A 162 -17.36 7.23 9.11
C GLY A 162 -17.92 6.83 7.76
N ASP A 163 -19.00 6.04 7.71
CA ASP A 163 -19.72 5.80 6.47
C ASP A 163 -20.29 7.13 5.97
N GLY A 164 -19.63 7.67 4.95
CA GLY A 164 -20.03 8.93 4.32
C GLY A 164 -19.22 10.16 4.71
N LEU A 165 -18.12 10.02 5.48
CA LEU A 165 -17.19 11.14 5.66
C LEU A 165 -16.71 11.64 4.29
N GLN A 166 -16.87 12.92 4.05
CA GLN A 166 -16.42 13.59 2.84
C GLN A 166 -15.55 14.79 3.17
N LEU A 167 -14.49 14.96 2.42
CA LEU A 167 -13.69 16.18 2.48
C LEU A 167 -14.49 17.35 1.89
N PRO A 168 -14.38 18.57 2.45
CA PRO A 168 -14.91 19.77 1.81
C PRO A 168 -14.26 19.96 0.43
N ALA A 169 -14.97 20.64 -0.47
CA ALA A 169 -14.56 20.78 -1.88
C ALA A 169 -13.11 21.26 -2.04
N GLU A 170 -12.70 22.24 -1.25
CA GLU A 170 -11.35 22.81 -1.27
C GLU A 170 -10.27 21.77 -0.94
N LEU A 171 -10.50 20.92 0.07
CA LEU A 171 -9.57 19.83 0.41
C LEU A 171 -9.65 18.68 -0.61
N ALA A 172 -10.86 18.40 -1.14
CA ALA A 172 -11.06 17.36 -2.14
C ALA A 172 -10.41 17.67 -3.52
N GLU A 173 -10.02 18.92 -3.76
CA GLU A 173 -9.17 19.27 -4.92
C GLU A 173 -7.77 18.67 -4.80
N HIS A 174 -7.25 18.54 -3.59
CA HIS A 174 -5.87 18.12 -3.30
C HIS A 174 -5.77 16.72 -2.69
N LEU A 175 -6.77 16.30 -1.93
CA LEU A 175 -6.76 15.08 -1.10
C LEU A 175 -7.89 14.13 -1.50
N ARG A 176 -7.71 12.85 -1.20
CA ARG A 176 -8.77 11.83 -1.23
C ARG A 176 -8.71 10.93 -0.02
N LEU A 177 -9.86 10.39 0.37
CA LEU A 177 -9.99 9.40 1.44
C LEU A 177 -9.95 7.99 0.85
N VAL A 178 -9.24 7.08 1.52
CA VAL A 178 -9.22 5.65 1.21
C VAL A 178 -9.52 4.89 2.50
N ARG A 179 -10.75 4.38 2.62
CA ARG A 179 -11.20 3.63 3.81
C ARG A 179 -10.44 2.31 3.92
N TRP A 180 -9.93 2.00 5.12
CA TRP A 180 -9.23 0.74 5.41
C TRP A 180 -9.63 0.13 6.77
N HIS A 181 -10.37 0.87 7.59
CA HIS A 181 -10.90 0.43 8.88
C HIS A 181 -12.24 1.13 9.16
N ASP A 182 -13.12 0.54 9.97
CA ASP A 182 -14.43 1.14 10.31
C ASP A 182 -14.30 2.55 10.90
N ASN A 183 -13.23 2.80 11.63
CA ASN A 183 -12.95 4.08 12.29
C ASN A 183 -11.80 4.88 11.65
N SER A 184 -11.30 4.49 10.47
CA SER A 184 -10.15 5.19 9.88
C SER A 184 -10.10 5.12 8.36
N SER A 185 -9.67 6.22 7.76
CA SER A 185 -9.30 6.30 6.34
C SER A 185 -7.88 6.86 6.19
N ASP A 186 -7.15 6.36 5.20
CA ASP A 186 -5.98 7.07 4.69
C ASP A 186 -6.44 8.36 4.01
N VAL A 187 -5.72 9.44 4.27
CA VAL A 187 -5.86 10.73 3.58
C VAL A 187 -4.60 10.91 2.75
N VAL A 188 -4.75 10.76 1.45
CA VAL A 188 -3.63 10.76 0.52
C VAL A 188 -3.74 11.91 -0.49
N LEU A 189 -2.59 12.39 -0.96
CA LEU A 189 -2.55 13.39 -2.02
C LEU A 189 -3.25 12.86 -3.27
N LYS A 190 -4.16 13.65 -3.84
CA LYS A 190 -4.88 13.30 -5.07
C LYS A 190 -3.88 13.06 -6.21
N GLY A 191 -4.08 11.97 -6.94
CA GLY A 191 -3.15 11.52 -7.97
C GLY A 191 -2.02 10.60 -7.45
N THR A 192 -1.82 10.46 -6.13
CA THR A 192 -0.96 9.38 -5.62
C THR A 192 -1.74 8.09 -5.48
N SER A 193 -1.11 6.99 -5.89
CA SER A 193 -1.64 5.63 -5.74
C SER A 193 -0.49 4.63 -5.80
N LYS A 194 -0.74 3.39 -5.38
CA LYS A 194 0.23 2.30 -5.57
C LYS A 194 0.65 2.20 -7.05
N ALA A 195 -0.29 2.43 -7.98
CA ALA A 195 -0.03 2.43 -9.42
C ALA A 195 0.96 3.52 -9.84
N LEU A 196 0.80 4.76 -9.34
CA LEU A 196 1.76 5.84 -9.59
C LEU A 196 3.15 5.44 -9.06
N GLY A 197 3.24 4.96 -7.83
CA GLY A 197 4.52 4.55 -7.26
C GLY A 197 5.20 3.44 -8.06
N VAL A 198 4.44 2.44 -8.51
CA VAL A 198 4.93 1.36 -9.38
C VAL A 198 5.35 1.90 -10.75
N SER A 199 4.59 2.84 -11.35
CA SER A 199 4.97 3.45 -12.63
C SER A 199 6.33 4.15 -12.56
N LYS A 200 6.66 4.80 -11.42
CA LYS A 200 7.98 5.41 -11.22
C LYS A 200 9.12 4.39 -11.19
N VAL A 201 8.88 3.20 -10.62
CA VAL A 201 9.85 2.09 -10.69
C VAL A 201 9.97 1.57 -12.12
N VAL A 202 8.86 1.40 -12.81
CA VAL A 202 8.81 0.93 -14.21
C VAL A 202 9.59 1.87 -15.13
N ASP A 203 9.37 3.18 -15.01
CA ASP A 203 10.07 4.22 -15.76
C ASP A 203 11.58 4.21 -15.43
N HIS A 204 11.94 4.13 -14.16
CA HIS A 204 13.33 4.07 -13.69
C HIS A 204 14.11 2.87 -14.28
N LEU A 205 13.42 1.73 -14.44
CA LEU A 205 13.99 0.49 -15.00
C LEU A 205 13.92 0.39 -16.52
N GLY A 206 13.26 1.36 -17.20
CA GLY A 206 12.99 1.26 -18.65
C GLY A 206 12.08 0.08 -19.02
N LEU A 207 11.24 -0.35 -18.09
CA LEU A 207 10.25 -1.41 -18.30
C LEU A 207 8.96 -0.84 -18.90
N LYS A 208 8.00 -1.73 -19.16
CA LYS A 208 6.64 -1.38 -19.61
C LYS A 208 5.62 -2.01 -18.66
N PRO A 209 4.37 -1.48 -18.57
CA PRO A 209 3.31 -2.07 -17.76
C PRO A 209 3.10 -3.57 -18.04
N GLU A 210 3.23 -4.02 -19.29
CA GLU A 210 3.10 -5.43 -19.68
C GLU A 210 4.19 -6.36 -19.06
N ASN A 211 5.25 -5.78 -18.49
CA ASN A 211 6.31 -6.52 -17.80
C ASN A 211 6.03 -6.71 -16.30
N ILE A 212 4.91 -6.17 -15.80
CA ILE A 212 4.58 -6.15 -14.39
C ILE A 212 3.46 -7.14 -14.09
N LEU A 213 3.65 -7.92 -13.04
CA LEU A 213 2.62 -8.72 -12.41
C LEU A 213 2.39 -8.20 -11.00
N VAL A 214 1.14 -8.14 -10.58
CA VAL A 214 0.76 -7.61 -9.26
C VAL A 214 -0.14 -8.58 -8.51
N PHE A 215 0.05 -8.61 -7.18
CA PHE A 215 -0.85 -9.26 -6.24
C PHE A 215 -1.43 -8.21 -5.29
N GLY A 216 -2.72 -8.28 -5.01
CA GLY A 216 -3.39 -7.38 -4.09
C GLY A 216 -4.74 -7.92 -3.63
N ASP A 217 -5.37 -7.22 -2.68
CA ASP A 217 -6.62 -7.65 -2.06
C ASP A 217 -7.62 -6.53 -1.79
N GLU A 218 -7.18 -5.26 -1.68
CA GLU A 218 -8.00 -4.14 -1.27
C GLU A 218 -8.18 -3.05 -2.34
N LEU A 219 -9.12 -2.12 -2.12
CA LEU A 219 -9.48 -1.07 -3.07
C LEU A 219 -8.33 -0.16 -3.51
N ASN A 220 -7.30 0.00 -2.66
CA ASN A 220 -6.10 0.76 -3.03
C ASN A 220 -5.19 0.04 -4.05
N ASP A 221 -5.52 -1.21 -4.42
CA ASP A 221 -4.87 -1.97 -5.49
C ASP A 221 -5.58 -1.85 -6.84
N LEU A 222 -6.81 -1.29 -6.90
CA LEU A 222 -7.59 -1.22 -8.13
C LEU A 222 -6.86 -0.54 -9.29
N GLU A 223 -6.29 0.64 -9.04
CA GLU A 223 -5.53 1.37 -10.05
C GLU A 223 -4.26 0.60 -10.48
N LEU A 224 -3.66 -0.15 -9.56
CA LEU A 224 -2.49 -0.98 -9.85
C LEU A 224 -2.86 -2.19 -10.71
N PHE A 225 -4.06 -2.76 -10.53
CA PHE A 225 -4.59 -3.84 -11.39
C PHE A 225 -4.87 -3.34 -12.80
N ASP A 226 -5.39 -2.13 -12.94
CA ASP A 226 -5.59 -1.50 -14.27
C ASP A 226 -4.26 -1.20 -14.98
N TYR A 227 -3.21 -0.88 -14.23
CA TYR A 227 -1.90 -0.53 -14.75
C TYR A 227 -1.08 -1.74 -15.20
N ALA A 228 -1.12 -2.85 -14.47
CA ALA A 228 -0.22 -3.99 -14.65
C ALA A 228 -0.56 -4.86 -15.87
N GLY A 229 0.43 -5.55 -16.42
CA GLY A 229 0.23 -6.53 -17.49
C GLY A 229 -0.55 -7.78 -17.05
N ILE A 230 -0.36 -8.19 -15.78
CA ILE A 230 -1.10 -9.29 -15.12
C ILE A 230 -1.46 -8.85 -13.71
N SER A 231 -2.74 -8.99 -13.34
CA SER A 231 -3.24 -8.75 -12.01
C SER A 231 -3.81 -10.03 -11.38
N ILE A 232 -3.46 -10.25 -10.11
CA ILE A 232 -3.87 -11.43 -9.35
C ILE A 232 -4.52 -11.00 -8.05
N ALA A 233 -5.82 -11.25 -7.92
CA ALA A 233 -6.56 -10.98 -6.69
C ALA A 233 -6.38 -12.12 -5.69
N MET A 234 -6.22 -11.78 -4.40
CA MET A 234 -6.23 -12.78 -3.34
C MET A 234 -7.63 -13.34 -3.13
N GLY A 235 -7.74 -14.60 -2.71
CA GLY A 235 -9.04 -15.28 -2.55
C GLY A 235 -9.95 -14.71 -1.44
N VAL A 236 -9.49 -13.71 -0.71
CA VAL A 236 -10.24 -12.93 0.30
C VAL A 236 -10.40 -11.46 -0.10
N SER A 237 -9.95 -11.10 -1.30
CA SER A 237 -9.93 -9.71 -1.77
C SER A 237 -11.33 -9.12 -1.96
N HIS A 238 -11.37 -7.79 -2.00
CA HIS A 238 -12.58 -7.03 -2.30
C HIS A 238 -13.22 -7.48 -3.64
N PRO A 239 -14.58 -7.63 -3.74
CA PRO A 239 -15.25 -8.13 -4.94
C PRO A 239 -14.85 -7.39 -6.23
N LEU A 240 -14.70 -6.07 -6.18
CA LEU A 240 -14.29 -5.27 -7.35
C LEU A 240 -12.89 -5.63 -7.86
N LEU A 241 -11.96 -6.05 -6.98
CA LEU A 241 -10.67 -6.56 -7.42
C LEU A 241 -10.80 -7.92 -8.10
N GLN A 242 -11.65 -8.80 -7.55
CA GLN A 242 -11.88 -10.11 -8.15
C GLN A 242 -12.46 -10.02 -9.56
N GLU A 243 -13.36 -9.05 -9.80
CA GLU A 243 -13.93 -8.78 -11.12
C GLU A 243 -12.89 -8.29 -12.13
N LYS A 244 -11.91 -7.48 -11.68
CA LYS A 244 -10.86 -6.92 -12.53
C LYS A 244 -9.67 -7.84 -12.75
N ALA A 245 -9.43 -8.79 -11.87
CA ALA A 245 -8.23 -9.61 -11.87
C ALA A 245 -8.17 -10.56 -13.08
N ASP A 246 -6.98 -10.70 -13.68
CA ASP A 246 -6.72 -11.77 -14.66
C ASP A 246 -6.81 -13.15 -14.00
N PHE A 247 -6.56 -13.25 -12.68
CA PHE A 247 -6.61 -14.50 -11.91
C PHE A 247 -6.94 -14.26 -10.44
N ILE A 248 -7.62 -15.22 -9.81
CA ILE A 248 -7.93 -15.21 -8.37
C ILE A 248 -7.22 -16.38 -7.70
N THR A 249 -6.46 -16.11 -6.61
CA THR A 249 -5.78 -17.16 -5.85
C THR A 249 -6.71 -17.82 -4.81
N LYS A 250 -6.16 -18.80 -4.08
CA LYS A 250 -6.79 -19.34 -2.86
C LYS A 250 -6.46 -18.42 -1.65
N LYS A 251 -7.20 -18.59 -0.53
CA LYS A 251 -6.94 -17.87 0.72
C LYS A 251 -5.57 -18.19 1.31
N LEU A 252 -4.86 -17.23 1.90
CA LEU A 252 -3.53 -17.39 2.49
C LEU A 252 -3.42 -18.55 3.49
N LYS A 253 -4.43 -18.76 4.35
CA LYS A 253 -4.46 -19.87 5.32
C LYS A 253 -4.47 -21.28 4.69
N LYS A 254 -4.68 -21.39 3.37
CA LYS A 254 -4.71 -22.65 2.60
C LYS A 254 -3.65 -22.72 1.50
N MET A 255 -2.72 -21.75 1.43
CA MET A 255 -1.84 -21.63 0.27
C MET A 255 -0.40 -22.01 0.52
N ALA A 256 0.01 -22.90 -0.35
CA ALA A 256 1.16 -22.68 -1.21
C ALA A 256 0.80 -21.64 -2.30
N PHE A 257 1.62 -20.61 -2.51
CA PHE A 257 1.54 -19.75 -3.70
C PHE A 257 1.71 -20.65 -4.92
N TYR A 258 0.60 -20.90 -5.61
CA TYR A 258 0.61 -21.67 -6.84
C TYR A 258 0.97 -20.70 -7.97
N MET A 259 2.23 -20.77 -8.40
CA MET A 259 2.66 -20.11 -9.60
C MET A 259 2.12 -20.89 -10.81
N PRO A 260 1.18 -20.35 -11.60
CA PRO A 260 0.54 -21.08 -12.68
C PRO A 260 1.48 -21.46 -13.84
N TRP A 261 2.74 -21.07 -13.80
CA TRP A 261 3.77 -21.39 -14.80
C TRP A 261 4.84 -22.39 -14.32
N ARG A 262 4.59 -23.12 -13.24
CA ARG A 262 5.41 -24.30 -12.91
C ARG A 262 4.93 -25.47 -13.78
N ASN A 263 5.54 -25.60 -14.95
CA ASN A 263 5.96 -26.83 -15.68
C ASN A 263 6.71 -26.41 -16.93
#